data_f4e0c4841cac3857da7cde0f09d0af4e
#
_entry.id   f4e0c4841cac3857da7cde0f09d0af4e
#
_cell.length_a   1.000
_cell.length_b   1.000
_cell.length_c   1.000
_cell.angle_alpha   90.00
_cell.angle_beta   90.00
_cell.angle_gamma   90.00
#
_symmetry.space_group_name_H-M   'P 1'
#
loop_
_entity.id
_entity.type
_entity.pdbx_description
1 polymer ?
#
loop_
_entity_poly.entity_id
_entity_poly.type
_entity_poly.pdbx_seq_one_letter_code
_entity_poly.pdbx_strand_id
1 'polypeptide(L)'
;MRFTKMHGIGNDYLFVNCFEEVVQDPSRQAVLMSRPHYGVGADGLVLIEPSETADFGMRVFNADGSEAEMCGNAARCIGKYVYERGMTDKTDLTLATKAGIRQMRLSLAGDKVGRVQVDMGSPELNPRNIPVDLPGEIVLRYRLKILGQSWLITCVNMGNPHCVIFVKDLEAIDLNTLGPMFENHPIFPQRTNVEFVRVTRRDVLQMRVWERGSGETLACGTGASAALVAAVLSGLSDRTVQVQLLGGNLELSWNAEDNHVYQQGPAAFVFDGEWLA
;
A
#
# COMPACT_ATOMS: atom_id res chain seq x y z
N MET A 1 1.39 6.34 -26.78
CA MET A 1 1.73 5.32 -25.76
C MET A 1 0.42 4.78 -25.19
N ARG A 2 0.18 3.48 -25.35
CA ARG A 2 -1.02 2.83 -24.81
C ARG A 2 -0.88 2.59 -23.30
N PHE A 3 -1.97 2.74 -22.60
CA PHE A 3 -2.04 2.47 -21.16
C PHE A 3 -3.40 1.89 -20.77
N THR A 4 -3.45 1.27 -19.62
CA THR A 4 -4.69 0.82 -18.98
C THR A 4 -4.83 1.50 -17.63
N LYS A 5 -5.96 2.17 -17.35
CA LYS A 5 -6.26 2.68 -16.02
C LYS A 5 -6.88 1.58 -15.19
N MET A 6 -6.31 1.32 -14.01
CA MET A 6 -6.81 0.33 -13.05
C MET A 6 -6.74 0.89 -11.62
N HIS A 7 -7.48 0.27 -10.70
CA HIS A 7 -7.37 0.59 -9.28
C HIS A 7 -7.45 -0.66 -8.39
N GLY A 8 -6.75 -0.58 -7.25
CA GLY A 8 -6.95 -1.48 -6.10
C GLY A 8 -7.64 -0.71 -4.98
N ILE A 9 -8.96 -0.89 -4.81
CA ILE A 9 -9.78 -0.22 -3.79
C ILE A 9 -9.60 1.33 -3.75
N GLY A 10 -9.74 1.96 -4.93
CA GLY A 10 -9.70 3.42 -5.07
C GLY A 10 -8.32 4.05 -5.25
N ASN A 11 -7.23 3.37 -4.95
CA ASN A 11 -5.89 3.80 -5.30
C ASN A 11 -5.63 3.43 -6.77
N ASP A 12 -5.57 4.43 -7.65
CA ASP A 12 -5.63 4.27 -9.10
C ASP A 12 -4.33 4.65 -9.79
N TYR A 13 -3.93 3.82 -10.76
CA TYR A 13 -2.71 3.99 -11.53
C TYR A 13 -2.96 3.80 -13.02
N LEU A 14 -2.05 4.35 -13.82
CA LEU A 14 -1.95 4.14 -15.25
C LEU A 14 -0.90 3.05 -15.51
N PHE A 15 -1.32 1.92 -16.06
CA PHE A 15 -0.45 0.76 -16.30
C PHE A 15 0.02 0.75 -17.75
N VAL A 16 1.32 0.67 -17.96
CA VAL A 16 1.92 0.52 -19.29
C VAL A 16 2.59 -0.84 -19.39
N ASN A 17 2.20 -1.60 -20.43
CA ASN A 17 2.79 -2.88 -20.77
C ASN A 17 4.10 -2.68 -21.54
N CYS A 18 5.25 -2.78 -20.85
CA CYS A 18 6.57 -2.58 -21.45
C CYS A 18 7.07 -3.78 -22.27
N PHE A 19 6.29 -4.83 -22.43
CA PHE A 19 6.50 -5.84 -23.46
C PHE A 19 6.14 -5.33 -24.87
N GLU A 20 5.31 -4.28 -24.95
CA GLU A 20 4.81 -3.70 -26.19
C GLU A 20 5.16 -2.21 -26.35
N GLU A 21 5.37 -1.49 -25.26
CA GLU A 21 5.61 -0.05 -25.23
C GLU A 21 6.98 0.26 -24.59
N VAL A 22 7.62 1.31 -25.08
CA VAL A 22 8.86 1.83 -24.49
C VAL A 22 8.54 3.18 -23.83
N VAL A 23 8.72 3.26 -22.52
CA VAL A 23 8.48 4.49 -21.75
C VAL A 23 9.80 5.22 -21.53
N GLN A 24 9.98 6.34 -22.23
CA GLN A 24 11.11 7.24 -21.96
C GLN A 24 10.77 8.18 -20.81
N ASP A 25 11.72 8.37 -19.88
CA ASP A 25 11.58 9.22 -18.70
C ASP A 25 10.25 8.95 -17.92
N PRO A 26 10.13 7.76 -17.31
CA PRO A 26 8.88 7.37 -16.61
C PRO A 26 8.48 8.35 -15.50
N SER A 27 9.46 8.94 -14.80
CA SER A 27 9.23 9.95 -13.77
C SER A 27 8.48 11.16 -14.32
N ARG A 28 8.94 11.70 -15.44
CA ARG A 28 8.28 12.84 -16.11
C ARG A 28 6.90 12.44 -16.65
N GLN A 29 6.76 11.24 -17.24
CA GLN A 29 5.49 10.76 -17.74
C GLN A 29 4.48 10.60 -16.60
N ALA A 30 4.88 10.07 -15.45
CA ALA A 30 4.03 9.97 -14.27
C ALA A 30 3.47 11.35 -13.87
N VAL A 31 4.33 12.38 -13.80
CA VAL A 31 3.91 13.75 -13.48
C VAL A 31 2.90 14.29 -14.49
N LEU A 32 3.16 14.12 -15.79
CA LEU A 32 2.30 14.66 -16.84
C LEU A 32 0.94 13.95 -16.92
N MET A 33 0.96 12.63 -16.91
CA MET A 33 -0.24 11.81 -17.07
C MET A 33 -1.14 11.84 -15.82
N SER A 34 -0.54 11.97 -14.63
CA SER A 34 -1.30 11.96 -13.37
C SER A 34 -2.02 13.29 -13.07
N ARG A 35 -1.71 14.37 -13.78
CA ARG A 35 -2.36 15.68 -13.54
C ARG A 35 -3.86 15.61 -13.78
N PRO A 36 -4.72 15.95 -12.78
CA PRO A 36 -6.13 16.15 -13.01
C PRO A 36 -6.35 17.27 -14.06
N HIS A 37 -7.36 17.14 -14.89
CA HIS A 37 -7.78 18.11 -15.91
C HIS A 37 -6.82 18.31 -17.11
N TYR A 38 -5.52 18.08 -16.95
CA TYR A 38 -4.51 18.28 -18.00
C TYR A 38 -3.92 16.98 -18.52
N GLY A 39 -3.93 15.94 -17.71
CA GLY A 39 -3.56 14.58 -18.03
C GLY A 39 -4.76 13.65 -17.95
N VAL A 40 -4.48 12.38 -17.69
CA VAL A 40 -5.53 11.36 -17.45
C VAL A 40 -6.08 11.48 -16.02
N GLY A 41 -5.24 11.92 -15.08
CA GLY A 41 -5.55 11.93 -13.65
C GLY A 41 -5.42 10.54 -13.03
N ALA A 42 -4.46 10.37 -12.12
CA ALA A 42 -4.24 9.13 -11.38
C ALA A 42 -3.27 9.39 -10.21
N ASP A 43 -3.12 8.42 -9.30
CA ASP A 43 -2.12 8.46 -8.23
C ASP A 43 -0.69 8.24 -8.75
N GLY A 44 -0.54 7.76 -10.00
CA GLY A 44 0.75 7.59 -10.63
C GLY A 44 0.74 6.69 -11.86
N LEU A 45 1.96 6.27 -12.25
CA LEU A 45 2.26 5.42 -13.39
C LEU A 45 2.91 4.11 -12.92
N VAL A 46 2.47 2.99 -13.47
CA VAL A 46 3.04 1.67 -13.21
C VAL A 46 3.53 1.06 -14.51
N LEU A 47 4.77 0.60 -14.53
CA LEU A 47 5.35 -0.15 -15.64
C LEU A 47 5.30 -1.64 -15.32
N ILE A 48 4.77 -2.43 -16.26
CA ILE A 48 4.82 -3.88 -16.27
C ILE A 48 5.97 -4.28 -17.20
N GLU A 49 7.08 -4.73 -16.60
CA GLU A 49 8.33 -4.95 -17.32
C GLU A 49 8.68 -6.46 -17.42
N PRO A 50 9.46 -6.87 -18.43
CA PRO A 50 10.15 -8.15 -18.39
C PRO A 50 11.08 -8.24 -17.17
N SER A 51 11.26 -9.45 -16.63
CA SER A 51 12.19 -9.71 -15.54
C SER A 51 13.01 -10.95 -15.81
N GLU A 52 14.30 -10.92 -15.43
CA GLU A 52 15.17 -12.10 -15.49
C GLU A 52 15.06 -12.99 -14.23
N THR A 53 14.46 -12.46 -13.15
CA THR A 53 14.44 -13.11 -11.84
C THR A 53 13.04 -13.45 -11.34
N ALA A 54 12.00 -12.98 -12.01
CA ALA A 54 10.60 -13.20 -11.68
C ALA A 54 9.75 -13.37 -12.95
N ASP A 55 8.48 -13.74 -12.78
CA ASP A 55 7.58 -13.84 -13.96
C ASP A 55 7.36 -12.47 -14.62
N PHE A 56 7.28 -11.40 -13.81
CA PHE A 56 7.12 -10.01 -14.27
C PHE A 56 7.91 -9.06 -13.40
N GLY A 57 8.22 -7.86 -13.93
CA GLY A 57 8.77 -6.73 -13.20
C GLY A 57 7.73 -5.64 -12.98
N MET A 58 7.88 -4.87 -11.88
CA MET A 58 7.06 -3.71 -11.57
C MET A 58 7.93 -2.53 -11.18
N ARG A 59 7.70 -1.39 -11.84
CA ARG A 59 8.14 -0.09 -11.35
C ARG A 59 6.95 0.82 -11.14
N VAL A 60 6.94 1.55 -10.05
CA VAL A 60 5.84 2.43 -9.66
C VAL A 60 6.37 3.84 -9.49
N PHE A 61 5.76 4.79 -10.18
CA PHE A 61 6.06 6.22 -10.10
C PHE A 61 4.84 6.96 -9.58
N ASN A 62 4.98 7.68 -8.47
CA ASN A 62 3.93 8.50 -7.91
C ASN A 62 3.61 9.70 -8.81
N ALA A 63 2.50 10.40 -8.55
CA ALA A 63 2.08 11.58 -9.31
C ALA A 63 3.08 12.74 -9.25
N ASP A 64 3.98 12.79 -8.27
CA ASP A 64 5.08 13.75 -8.18
C ASP A 64 6.34 13.34 -8.96
N GLY A 65 6.34 12.15 -9.58
CA GLY A 65 7.46 11.57 -10.32
C GLY A 65 8.44 10.76 -9.48
N SER A 66 8.29 10.71 -8.16
CA SER A 66 9.13 9.87 -7.31
C SER A 66 8.85 8.38 -7.54
N GLU A 67 9.92 7.57 -7.55
CA GLU A 67 9.78 6.12 -7.71
C GLU A 67 9.58 5.45 -6.34
N ALA A 68 8.46 4.74 -6.17
CA ALA A 68 8.16 3.95 -4.99
C ALA A 68 8.86 2.58 -5.03
N GLU A 69 9.22 2.06 -3.87
CA GLU A 69 9.87 0.76 -3.78
C GLU A 69 8.91 -0.40 -4.05
N MET A 70 7.64 -0.25 -3.64
CA MET A 70 6.59 -1.26 -3.79
C MET A 70 5.21 -0.61 -3.55
N CYS A 71 4.19 -1.12 -4.24
CA CYS A 71 2.78 -0.78 -3.99
C CYS A 71 1.92 -2.04 -4.07
N GLY A 72 1.32 -2.47 -2.95
CA GLY A 72 0.46 -3.66 -2.90
C GLY A 72 -0.80 -3.54 -3.76
N ASN A 73 -1.37 -2.33 -3.89
CA ASN A 73 -2.52 -2.07 -4.75
C ASN A 73 -2.14 -2.25 -6.23
N ALA A 74 -0.98 -1.70 -6.65
CA ALA A 74 -0.46 -1.87 -8.01
C ALA A 74 -0.11 -3.33 -8.31
N ALA A 75 0.50 -4.05 -7.36
CA ALA A 75 0.83 -5.47 -7.51
C ALA A 75 -0.44 -6.32 -7.76
N ARG A 76 -1.55 -6.05 -7.02
CA ARG A 76 -2.81 -6.74 -7.29
C ARG A 76 -3.36 -6.44 -8.68
N CYS A 77 -3.26 -5.18 -9.13
CA CYS A 77 -3.66 -4.81 -10.49
C CYS A 77 -2.82 -5.53 -11.54
N ILE A 78 -1.48 -5.63 -11.36
CA ILE A 78 -0.61 -6.38 -12.27
C ILE A 78 -1.02 -7.85 -12.33
N GLY A 79 -1.23 -8.52 -11.18
CA GLY A 79 -1.66 -9.92 -11.17
C GLY A 79 -2.92 -10.15 -12.00
N LYS A 80 -3.93 -9.27 -11.83
CA LYS A 80 -5.14 -9.31 -12.65
C LYS A 80 -4.87 -8.99 -14.13
N TYR A 81 -4.05 -7.97 -14.39
CA TYR A 81 -3.73 -7.52 -15.74
C TYR A 81 -3.08 -8.65 -16.56
N VAL A 82 -1.98 -9.22 -16.06
CA VAL A 82 -1.19 -10.19 -16.83
C VAL A 82 -1.97 -11.47 -17.11
N TYR A 83 -2.83 -11.89 -16.19
CA TYR A 83 -3.69 -13.06 -16.37
C TYR A 83 -4.81 -12.77 -17.39
N GLU A 84 -5.59 -11.72 -17.19
CA GLU A 84 -6.76 -11.43 -18.04
C GLU A 84 -6.41 -10.87 -19.42
N ARG A 85 -5.17 -10.39 -19.61
CA ARG A 85 -4.63 -10.02 -20.94
C ARG A 85 -3.93 -11.19 -21.65
N GLY A 86 -3.94 -12.39 -21.06
CA GLY A 86 -3.37 -13.59 -21.68
C GLY A 86 -1.84 -13.59 -21.76
N MET A 87 -1.17 -12.80 -20.90
CA MET A 87 0.30 -12.79 -20.82
C MET A 87 0.82 -14.01 -20.05
N THR A 88 -0.02 -14.65 -19.23
CA THR A 88 0.26 -15.88 -18.49
C THR A 88 -1.04 -16.63 -18.17
N ASP A 89 -0.93 -17.94 -17.96
CA ASP A 89 -1.99 -18.81 -17.45
C ASP A 89 -1.73 -19.25 -15.99
N LYS A 90 -0.60 -18.82 -15.39
CA LYS A 90 -0.27 -19.11 -14.01
C LYS A 90 -1.16 -18.34 -13.05
N THR A 91 -1.51 -19.00 -11.92
CA THR A 91 -2.22 -18.38 -10.80
C THR A 91 -1.30 -18.05 -9.61
N ASP A 92 -0.15 -18.67 -9.52
CA ASP A 92 0.92 -18.33 -8.60
C ASP A 92 2.03 -17.65 -9.41
N LEU A 93 2.32 -16.39 -9.06
CA LEU A 93 3.19 -15.50 -9.82
C LEU A 93 4.25 -14.88 -8.90
N THR A 94 5.39 -14.56 -9.50
CA THR A 94 6.43 -13.75 -8.87
C THR A 94 6.54 -12.40 -9.55
N LEU A 95 6.72 -11.34 -8.76
CA LEU A 95 6.82 -9.96 -9.21
C LEU A 95 8.11 -9.33 -8.69
N ALA A 96 9.05 -9.01 -9.57
CA ALA A 96 10.25 -8.26 -9.21
C ALA A 96 9.87 -6.80 -8.95
N THR A 97 10.23 -6.30 -7.77
CA THR A 97 10.02 -4.91 -7.35
C THR A 97 11.33 -4.33 -6.82
N LYS A 98 11.39 -3.02 -6.63
CA LYS A 98 12.55 -2.38 -6.01
C LYS A 98 12.78 -2.83 -4.55
N ALA A 99 11.71 -3.27 -3.87
CA ALA A 99 11.76 -3.87 -2.53
C ALA A 99 12.01 -5.40 -2.53
N GLY A 100 12.45 -5.97 -3.66
CA GLY A 100 12.67 -7.41 -3.84
C GLY A 100 11.52 -8.13 -4.52
N ILE A 101 11.66 -9.45 -4.63
CA ILE A 101 10.64 -10.30 -5.30
C ILE A 101 9.45 -10.48 -4.35
N ARG A 102 8.23 -10.31 -4.89
CA ARG A 102 6.97 -10.54 -4.20
C ARG A 102 6.25 -11.73 -4.82
N GLN A 103 5.70 -12.59 -3.96
CA GLN A 103 4.82 -13.67 -4.40
C GLN A 103 3.38 -13.16 -4.45
N MET A 104 2.66 -13.57 -5.49
CA MET A 104 1.25 -13.27 -5.67
C MET A 104 0.49 -14.54 -5.95
N ARG A 105 -0.74 -14.65 -5.42
CA ARG A 105 -1.66 -15.74 -5.73
C ARG A 105 -2.98 -15.17 -6.22
N LEU A 106 -3.42 -15.63 -7.39
CA LEU A 106 -4.67 -15.22 -8.02
C LEU A 106 -5.78 -16.18 -7.63
N SER A 107 -6.91 -15.64 -7.15
CA SER A 107 -8.13 -16.38 -6.91
C SER A 107 -9.11 -16.10 -8.04
N LEU A 108 -9.45 -17.11 -8.81
CA LEU A 108 -10.30 -16.99 -9.98
C LEU A 108 -11.79 -17.04 -9.60
N ALA A 109 -12.60 -16.25 -10.30
CA ALA A 109 -14.06 -16.30 -10.31
C ALA A 109 -14.51 -16.55 -11.76
N GLY A 110 -14.69 -17.83 -12.12
CA GLY A 110 -14.81 -18.25 -13.51
C GLY A 110 -13.47 -18.10 -14.24
N ASP A 111 -13.48 -17.42 -15.36
CA ASP A 111 -12.32 -17.11 -16.20
C ASP A 111 -11.60 -15.79 -15.83
N LYS A 112 -12.07 -15.11 -14.78
CA LYS A 112 -11.54 -13.81 -14.35
C LYS A 112 -10.91 -13.88 -12.97
N VAL A 113 -9.98 -12.96 -12.73
CA VAL A 113 -9.36 -12.79 -11.40
C VAL A 113 -10.32 -12.02 -10.50
N GLY A 114 -10.85 -12.72 -9.49
CA GLY A 114 -11.73 -12.11 -8.48
C GLY A 114 -10.94 -11.39 -7.40
N ARG A 115 -9.84 -11.98 -6.93
CA ARG A 115 -8.98 -11.44 -5.86
C ARG A 115 -7.51 -11.79 -6.11
N VAL A 116 -6.63 -10.97 -5.59
CA VAL A 116 -5.18 -11.20 -5.64
C VAL A 116 -4.63 -11.11 -4.23
N GLN A 117 -3.93 -12.15 -3.79
CA GLN A 117 -3.12 -12.14 -2.59
C GLN A 117 -1.70 -11.73 -2.96
N VAL A 118 -1.10 -10.86 -2.15
CA VAL A 118 0.29 -10.39 -2.28
C VAL A 118 1.02 -10.66 -0.97
N ASP A 119 2.20 -11.25 -1.05
CA ASP A 119 3.13 -11.34 0.07
C ASP A 119 3.80 -9.98 0.28
N MET A 120 3.47 -9.32 1.39
CA MET A 120 4.01 -8.02 1.77
C MET A 120 5.37 -8.11 2.47
N GLY A 121 5.83 -9.32 2.79
CA GLY A 121 7.05 -9.59 3.54
C GLY A 121 6.88 -9.49 5.05
N SER A 122 7.99 -9.58 5.78
CA SER A 122 8.02 -9.50 7.23
C SER A 122 7.97 -8.05 7.72
N PRO A 123 7.25 -7.76 8.82
CA PRO A 123 7.29 -6.45 9.46
C PRO A 123 8.64 -6.21 10.14
N GLU A 124 9.20 -5.02 9.97
CA GLU A 124 10.33 -4.57 10.77
C GLU A 124 9.82 -3.75 11.97
N LEU A 125 10.30 -4.11 13.16
CA LEU A 125 9.83 -3.55 14.44
C LEU A 125 10.90 -2.74 15.17
N ASN A 126 12.18 -2.88 14.80
CA ASN A 126 13.26 -2.15 15.43
C ASN A 126 13.15 -0.64 15.09
N PRO A 127 13.08 0.24 16.11
CA PRO A 127 12.95 1.69 15.89
C PRO A 127 14.00 2.27 14.95
N ARG A 128 15.23 1.76 14.98
CA ARG A 128 16.32 2.25 14.11
C ARG A 128 16.06 1.98 12.63
N ASN A 129 15.38 0.89 12.33
CA ASN A 129 15.08 0.46 10.96
C ASN A 129 13.72 1.00 10.46
N ILE A 130 12.86 1.51 11.39
CA ILE A 130 11.54 2.08 11.01
C ILE A 130 11.64 3.43 10.29
N PRO A 131 12.52 4.40 10.44
CA PRO A 131 13.35 4.97 11.48
C PRO A 131 12.56 5.84 12.47
N VAL A 132 12.67 5.52 13.74
CA VAL A 132 12.03 6.27 14.84
C VAL A 132 13.08 6.59 15.89
N ASP A 133 13.20 7.85 16.26
CA ASP A 133 14.15 8.30 17.28
C ASP A 133 13.59 8.09 18.70
N LEU A 134 13.45 6.82 19.06
CA LEU A 134 13.03 6.36 20.38
C LEU A 134 13.92 5.19 20.83
N PRO A 135 14.22 5.10 22.14
CA PRO A 135 14.98 3.98 22.69
C PRO A 135 14.15 2.70 22.74
N GLY A 136 14.84 1.55 22.80
CA GLY A 136 14.23 0.22 22.95
C GLY A 136 14.33 -0.64 21.70
N GLU A 137 13.73 -1.82 21.78
CA GLU A 137 13.72 -2.81 20.68
C GLU A 137 12.47 -2.72 19.81
N ILE A 138 11.38 -2.16 20.35
CA ILE A 138 10.09 -2.00 19.70
C ILE A 138 9.37 -0.76 20.22
N VAL A 139 8.66 -0.05 19.36
CA VAL A 139 7.75 1.04 19.75
C VAL A 139 6.32 0.48 19.81
N LEU A 140 5.93 0.00 20.99
CA LEU A 140 4.61 -0.58 21.24
C LEU A 140 3.86 0.26 22.29
N ARG A 141 2.74 0.87 21.89
CA ARG A 141 1.88 1.70 22.74
C ARG A 141 2.65 2.81 23.48
N TYR A 142 3.65 3.37 22.80
CA TYR A 142 4.44 4.49 23.35
C TYR A 142 3.58 5.75 23.47
N ARG A 143 3.70 6.47 24.60
CA ARG A 143 2.92 7.68 24.86
C ARG A 143 3.57 8.90 24.21
N LEU A 144 2.96 9.38 23.14
CA LEU A 144 3.36 10.61 22.44
C LEU A 144 2.39 11.74 22.77
N LYS A 145 2.90 12.96 22.96
CA LYS A 145 2.07 14.16 23.17
C LYS A 145 1.98 14.97 21.88
N ILE A 146 0.76 15.21 21.40
CA ILE A 146 0.48 16.10 20.26
C ILE A 146 -0.69 17.01 20.64
N LEU A 147 -0.54 18.32 20.45
CA LEU A 147 -1.52 19.35 20.81
C LEU A 147 -2.02 19.24 22.25
N GLY A 148 -1.13 18.91 23.19
CA GLY A 148 -1.46 18.76 24.61
C GLY A 148 -2.17 17.43 24.96
N GLN A 149 -2.60 16.65 23.97
CA GLN A 149 -3.21 15.34 24.16
C GLN A 149 -2.18 14.21 24.10
N SER A 150 -2.39 13.17 24.91
CA SER A 150 -1.55 11.96 24.92
C SER A 150 -2.14 10.89 23.99
N TRP A 151 -1.33 10.41 23.05
CA TRP A 151 -1.66 9.35 22.12
C TRP A 151 -0.78 8.13 22.38
N LEU A 152 -1.34 6.94 22.22
CA LEU A 152 -0.58 5.69 22.28
C LEU A 152 -0.26 5.24 20.85
N ILE A 153 1.01 5.31 20.47
CA ILE A 153 1.49 4.96 19.14
C ILE A 153 2.20 3.61 19.13
N THR A 154 2.06 2.88 18.04
CA THR A 154 2.84 1.68 17.72
C THR A 154 3.45 1.87 16.34
N CYS A 155 4.77 1.67 16.22
CA CYS A 155 5.47 1.90 14.96
C CYS A 155 5.86 0.58 14.32
N VAL A 156 5.65 0.48 12.99
CA VAL A 156 5.95 -0.69 12.17
C VAL A 156 6.51 -0.21 10.83
N ASN A 157 7.47 -0.93 10.26
CA ASN A 157 7.91 -0.69 8.89
C ASN A 157 7.49 -1.89 8.02
N MET A 158 6.76 -1.62 6.93
CA MET A 158 6.33 -2.59 5.91
C MET A 158 6.96 -2.31 4.54
N GLY A 159 8.24 -1.87 4.54
CA GLY A 159 8.96 -1.29 3.41
C GLY A 159 8.95 0.25 3.44
N ASN A 160 8.09 0.83 4.27
CA ASN A 160 8.02 2.25 4.60
C ASN A 160 7.52 2.42 6.05
N PRO A 161 7.80 3.57 6.71
CA PRO A 161 7.45 3.78 8.12
C PRO A 161 5.97 4.06 8.32
N HIS A 162 5.39 3.44 9.36
CA HIS A 162 4.01 3.59 9.80
C HIS A 162 3.91 3.87 11.29
N CYS A 163 3.05 4.82 11.65
CA CYS A 163 2.66 5.16 13.02
C CYS A 163 1.18 4.83 13.21
N VAL A 164 0.88 3.75 13.93
CA VAL A 164 -0.47 3.25 14.16
C VAL A 164 -1.01 3.73 15.49
N ILE A 165 -2.20 4.31 15.48
CA ILE A 165 -2.90 4.87 16.65
C ILE A 165 -4.30 4.22 16.76
N PHE A 166 -4.55 3.51 17.87
CA PHE A 166 -5.88 2.95 18.11
C PHE A 166 -6.80 3.98 18.76
N VAL A 167 -7.97 4.18 18.15
CA VAL A 167 -8.99 5.14 18.60
C VAL A 167 -10.36 4.45 18.74
N LYS A 168 -11.25 5.05 19.54
CA LYS A 168 -12.61 4.54 19.71
C LYS A 168 -13.55 5.02 18.62
N ASP A 169 -13.32 6.23 18.11
CA ASP A 169 -14.15 6.89 17.13
C ASP A 169 -13.26 7.50 16.02
N LEU A 170 -13.37 6.98 14.80
CA LEU A 170 -12.64 7.46 13.64
C LEU A 170 -13.22 8.76 13.08
N GLU A 171 -14.52 8.98 13.23
CA GLU A 171 -15.19 10.16 12.72
C GLU A 171 -14.83 11.41 13.53
N ALA A 172 -14.49 11.23 14.81
CA ALA A 172 -14.02 12.31 15.67
C ALA A 172 -12.57 12.77 15.38
N ILE A 173 -11.85 12.07 14.49
CA ILE A 173 -10.46 12.41 14.15
C ILE A 173 -10.43 13.46 13.04
N ASP A 174 -9.96 14.65 13.38
CA ASP A 174 -9.57 15.65 12.39
C ASP A 174 -8.21 15.29 11.79
N LEU A 175 -8.26 14.48 10.72
CA LEU A 175 -7.07 13.93 10.09
C LEU A 175 -6.24 15.02 9.37
N ASN A 176 -6.89 16.07 8.87
CA ASN A 176 -6.21 17.19 8.22
C ASN A 176 -5.34 18.00 9.22
N THR A 177 -5.75 18.07 10.48
CA THR A 177 -4.95 18.70 11.53
C THR A 177 -3.95 17.73 12.14
N LEU A 178 -4.36 16.52 12.51
CA LEU A 178 -3.52 15.56 13.23
C LEU A 178 -2.49 14.87 12.33
N GLY A 179 -2.86 14.53 11.08
CA GLY A 179 -1.99 13.83 10.14
C GLY A 179 -0.62 14.51 9.98
N PRO A 180 -0.57 15.80 9.56
CA PRO A 180 0.69 16.53 9.43
C PRO A 180 1.49 16.63 10.74
N MET A 181 0.81 16.71 11.89
CA MET A 181 1.46 16.84 13.19
C MET A 181 2.18 15.54 13.60
N PHE A 182 1.60 14.39 13.27
CA PHE A 182 2.27 13.09 13.42
C PHE A 182 3.32 12.85 12.35
N GLU A 183 2.98 13.05 11.08
CA GLU A 183 3.89 12.84 9.95
C GLU A 183 5.23 13.54 10.14
N ASN A 184 5.19 14.82 10.59
CA ASN A 184 6.37 15.67 10.73
C ASN A 184 6.88 15.77 12.17
N HIS A 185 6.42 14.90 13.08
CA HIS A 185 6.88 14.93 14.46
C HIS A 185 8.39 14.61 14.54
N PRO A 186 9.18 15.33 15.38
CA PRO A 186 10.65 15.17 15.44
C PRO A 186 11.14 13.75 15.67
N ILE A 187 10.35 12.88 16.32
CA ILE A 187 10.74 11.47 16.51
C ILE A 187 10.76 10.66 15.20
N PHE A 188 10.22 11.19 14.09
CA PHE A 188 10.22 10.58 12.77
C PHE A 188 11.13 11.38 11.82
N PRO A 189 12.46 11.19 11.85
CA PRO A 189 13.41 11.99 11.06
C PRO A 189 13.23 11.87 9.55
N GLN A 190 12.58 10.82 9.07
CA GLN A 190 12.22 10.59 7.65
C GLN A 190 10.73 10.73 7.40
N ARG A 191 9.99 11.37 8.33
CA ARG A 191 8.52 11.42 8.36
C ARG A 191 7.92 10.01 8.43
N THR A 192 6.59 9.91 8.53
CA THR A 192 5.89 8.62 8.65
C THR A 192 4.51 8.68 8.04
N ASN A 193 3.97 7.54 7.60
CA ASN A 193 2.54 7.37 7.39
C ASN A 193 1.85 7.23 8.74
N VAL A 194 0.60 7.65 8.84
CA VAL A 194 -0.15 7.69 10.10
C VAL A 194 -1.49 7.01 9.93
N GLU A 195 -1.71 5.93 10.67
CA GLU A 195 -2.93 5.15 10.62
C GLU A 195 -3.74 5.34 11.90
N PHE A 196 -4.95 5.91 11.78
CA PHE A 196 -5.95 5.88 12.85
C PHE A 196 -6.83 4.65 12.67
N VAL A 197 -6.86 3.78 13.69
CA VAL A 197 -7.47 2.45 13.60
C VAL A 197 -8.51 2.28 14.70
N ARG A 198 -9.71 1.86 14.33
CA ARG A 198 -10.76 1.40 15.24
C ARG A 198 -10.85 -0.13 15.17
N VAL A 199 -10.74 -0.79 16.30
CA VAL A 199 -11.01 -2.22 16.41
C VAL A 199 -12.51 -2.41 16.63
N THR A 200 -13.18 -2.89 15.59
CA THR A 200 -14.64 -3.15 15.65
C THR A 200 -14.91 -4.53 16.25
N ARG A 201 -14.15 -5.52 15.86
CA ARG A 201 -14.11 -6.88 16.38
C ARG A 201 -12.68 -7.40 16.29
N ARG A 202 -12.39 -8.54 16.91
CA ARG A 202 -11.03 -9.12 16.84
C ARG A 202 -10.60 -9.47 15.40
N ASP A 203 -11.54 -9.69 14.52
CA ASP A 203 -11.36 -10.02 13.11
C ASP A 203 -11.68 -8.86 12.15
N VAL A 204 -12.02 -7.66 12.66
CA VAL A 204 -12.39 -6.49 11.83
C VAL A 204 -11.77 -5.20 12.38
N LEU A 205 -10.97 -4.55 11.56
CA LEU A 205 -10.40 -3.22 11.79
C LEU A 205 -11.01 -2.22 10.82
N GLN A 206 -11.26 -1.00 11.27
CA GLN A 206 -11.57 0.15 10.41
C GLN A 206 -10.40 1.11 10.45
N MET A 207 -10.02 1.70 9.32
CA MET A 207 -8.81 2.52 9.23
C MET A 207 -9.03 3.74 8.34
N ARG A 208 -8.50 4.88 8.81
CA ARG A 208 -8.21 6.06 7.99
C ARG A 208 -6.70 6.30 8.03
N VAL A 209 -6.14 6.74 6.92
CA VAL A 209 -4.69 6.91 6.77
C VAL A 209 -4.34 8.30 6.25
N TRP A 210 -3.30 8.87 6.82
CA TRP A 210 -2.57 10.02 6.29
C TRP A 210 -1.25 9.51 5.74
N GLU A 211 -1.12 9.49 4.41
CA GLU A 211 0.11 9.01 3.78
C GLU A 211 1.17 10.11 3.71
N ARG A 212 2.40 9.74 3.97
CA ARG A 212 3.58 10.60 3.95
C ARG A 212 3.71 11.31 2.60
N GLY A 213 3.53 12.63 2.61
CA GLY A 213 3.62 13.49 1.44
C GLY A 213 2.37 13.54 0.55
N SER A 214 1.34 12.72 0.83
CA SER A 214 0.13 12.65 -0.01
C SER A 214 -1.15 13.10 0.71
N GLY A 215 -1.15 13.07 2.05
CA GLY A 215 -2.34 13.41 2.83
C GLY A 215 -3.28 12.22 3.02
N GLU A 216 -4.56 12.49 3.30
CA GLU A 216 -5.56 11.42 3.44
C GLU A 216 -5.83 10.76 2.09
N THR A 217 -5.69 9.43 2.03
CA THR A 217 -5.94 8.63 0.84
C THR A 217 -7.03 7.59 1.09
N LEU A 218 -7.60 7.07 -0.01
CA LEU A 218 -8.68 6.07 0.07
C LEU A 218 -8.18 4.70 0.52
N ALA A 219 -6.90 4.36 0.26
CA ALA A 219 -6.37 3.04 0.54
C ALA A 219 -4.85 3.02 0.59
N CYS A 220 -4.28 2.57 1.71
CA CYS A 220 -2.86 2.29 1.89
C CYS A 220 -2.66 0.81 2.27
N GLY A 221 -2.05 0.03 1.37
CA GLY A 221 -1.84 -1.40 1.58
C GLY A 221 -0.81 -1.70 2.67
N THR A 222 0.32 -0.99 2.68
CA THR A 222 1.35 -1.11 3.73
C THR A 222 0.85 -0.61 5.07
N GLY A 223 0.03 0.46 5.09
CA GLY A 223 -0.63 0.96 6.29
C GLY A 223 -1.61 -0.06 6.90
N ALA A 224 -2.41 -0.72 6.05
CA ALA A 224 -3.29 -1.80 6.51
C ALA A 224 -2.51 -2.99 7.10
N SER A 225 -1.36 -3.33 6.50
CA SER A 225 -0.44 -4.36 7.01
C SER A 225 0.15 -3.97 8.36
N ALA A 226 0.62 -2.72 8.49
CA ALA A 226 1.13 -2.18 9.76
C ALA A 226 0.04 -2.14 10.84
N ALA A 227 -1.20 -1.78 10.49
CA ALA A 227 -2.35 -1.78 11.39
C ALA A 227 -2.65 -3.18 11.95
N LEU A 228 -2.63 -4.22 11.11
CA LEU A 228 -2.76 -5.61 11.56
C LEU A 228 -1.65 -5.98 12.55
N VAL A 229 -0.38 -5.75 12.19
CA VAL A 229 0.77 -6.09 13.03
C VAL A 229 0.67 -5.38 14.38
N ALA A 230 0.41 -4.07 14.39
CA ALA A 230 0.23 -3.29 15.60
C ALA A 230 -0.94 -3.78 16.47
N ALA A 231 -2.06 -4.19 15.85
CA ALA A 231 -3.23 -4.71 16.56
C ALA A 231 -2.93 -6.06 17.22
N VAL A 232 -2.27 -6.98 16.51
CA VAL A 232 -1.85 -8.29 17.06
C VAL A 232 -0.88 -8.11 18.21
N LEU A 233 0.16 -7.28 18.04
CA LEU A 233 1.16 -7.00 19.10
C LEU A 233 0.52 -6.36 20.35
N SER A 234 -0.53 -5.57 20.16
CA SER A 234 -1.30 -4.95 21.24
C SER A 234 -2.34 -5.88 21.88
N GLY A 235 -2.52 -7.12 21.37
CA GLY A 235 -3.54 -8.07 21.84
C GLY A 235 -4.98 -7.70 21.46
N LEU A 236 -5.16 -6.79 20.50
CA LEU A 236 -6.45 -6.21 20.13
C LEU A 236 -7.17 -6.99 19.03
N SER A 237 -6.43 -7.71 18.18
CA SER A 237 -7.01 -8.49 17.07
C SER A 237 -6.44 -9.90 17.00
N ASP A 238 -7.06 -10.72 16.16
CA ASP A 238 -6.51 -11.98 15.69
C ASP A 238 -5.49 -11.75 14.59
N ARG A 239 -4.71 -12.78 14.20
CA ARG A 239 -3.69 -12.69 13.15
C ARG A 239 -4.29 -12.64 11.73
N THR A 240 -5.58 -12.87 11.57
CA THR A 240 -6.30 -12.73 10.31
C THR A 240 -7.46 -11.77 10.54
N VAL A 241 -7.50 -10.70 9.75
CA VAL A 241 -8.50 -9.63 9.89
C VAL A 241 -8.98 -9.13 8.53
N GLN A 242 -10.17 -8.58 8.52
CA GLN A 242 -10.62 -7.66 7.48
C GLN A 242 -10.29 -6.23 7.91
N VAL A 243 -9.56 -5.47 7.07
CA VAL A 243 -9.35 -4.04 7.25
C VAL A 243 -10.27 -3.28 6.30
N GLN A 244 -11.15 -2.46 6.87
CA GLN A 244 -12.07 -1.59 6.16
C GLN A 244 -11.44 -0.21 6.00
N LEU A 245 -11.18 0.19 4.76
CA LEU A 245 -10.66 1.50 4.37
C LEU A 245 -11.75 2.29 3.64
N LEU A 246 -11.52 3.58 3.39
CA LEU A 246 -12.47 4.41 2.65
C LEU A 246 -12.75 3.88 1.24
N GLY A 247 -11.71 3.37 0.57
CA GLY A 247 -11.82 2.85 -0.80
C GLY A 247 -12.32 1.40 -0.90
N GLY A 248 -12.40 0.66 0.22
CA GLY A 248 -12.86 -0.74 0.23
C GLY A 248 -12.17 -1.60 1.28
N ASN A 249 -12.37 -2.91 1.18
CA ASN A 249 -11.91 -3.87 2.18
C ASN A 249 -10.71 -4.67 1.67
N LEU A 250 -9.77 -4.93 2.58
CA LEU A 250 -8.66 -5.86 2.40
C LEU A 250 -8.77 -6.98 3.45
N GLU A 251 -8.43 -8.19 3.06
CA GLU A 251 -8.19 -9.29 4.00
C GLU A 251 -6.69 -9.40 4.21
N LEU A 252 -6.27 -9.42 5.46
CA LEU A 252 -4.86 -9.53 5.83
C LEU A 252 -4.66 -10.67 6.81
N SER A 253 -3.52 -11.34 6.68
CA SER A 253 -3.06 -12.32 7.66
C SER A 253 -1.58 -12.14 7.95
N TRP A 254 -1.21 -12.17 9.23
CA TRP A 254 0.19 -12.21 9.68
C TRP A 254 0.51 -13.63 10.10
N ASN A 255 1.17 -14.35 9.23
CA ASN A 255 1.50 -15.77 9.43
C ASN A 255 2.56 -15.92 10.52
N ALA A 256 2.34 -16.87 11.43
CA ALA A 256 3.23 -17.12 12.55
C ALA A 256 4.44 -17.99 12.18
N GLU A 257 4.36 -18.76 11.08
CA GLU A 257 5.41 -19.72 10.69
C GLU A 257 6.55 -19.02 9.94
N ASP A 258 6.22 -18.15 8.98
CA ASP A 258 7.19 -17.45 8.14
C ASP A 258 7.36 -15.96 8.51
N ASN A 259 6.54 -15.45 9.43
CA ASN A 259 6.51 -14.04 9.86
C ASN A 259 6.13 -13.07 8.74
N HIS A 260 5.54 -13.53 7.63
CA HIS A 260 5.10 -12.64 6.55
C HIS A 260 3.67 -12.14 6.75
N VAL A 261 3.42 -10.94 6.27
CA VAL A 261 2.08 -10.38 6.14
C VAL A 261 1.57 -10.62 4.72
N TYR A 262 0.44 -11.28 4.61
CA TYR A 262 -0.26 -11.51 3.35
C TYR A 262 -1.46 -10.60 3.25
N GLN A 263 -1.58 -9.94 2.11
CA GLN A 263 -2.69 -9.02 1.83
C GLN A 263 -3.50 -9.51 0.63
N GLN A 264 -4.79 -9.70 0.79
CA GLN A 264 -5.68 -10.09 -0.29
C GLN A 264 -6.76 -9.04 -0.52
N GLY A 265 -6.99 -8.70 -1.79
CA GLY A 265 -8.01 -7.73 -2.18
C GLY A 265 -8.37 -7.78 -3.65
N PRO A 266 -9.37 -7.01 -4.06
CA PRO A 266 -9.76 -6.88 -5.46
C PRO A 266 -8.79 -5.98 -6.23
N ALA A 267 -8.88 -6.07 -7.55
CA ALA A 267 -8.35 -5.12 -8.50
C ALA A 267 -9.37 -4.95 -9.64
N ALA A 268 -9.46 -3.78 -10.23
CA ALA A 268 -10.43 -3.49 -11.28
C ALA A 268 -9.81 -2.72 -12.44
N PHE A 269 -10.17 -3.11 -13.66
CA PHE A 269 -9.96 -2.31 -14.86
C PHE A 269 -10.95 -1.14 -14.85
N VAL A 270 -10.50 0.03 -15.31
CA VAL A 270 -11.36 1.20 -15.52
C VAL A 270 -11.56 1.43 -17.00
N PHE A 271 -10.47 1.68 -17.75
CA PHE A 271 -10.49 1.80 -19.21
C PHE A 271 -9.09 1.64 -19.80
N ASP A 272 -9.04 1.38 -21.11
CA ASP A 272 -7.83 1.46 -21.93
C ASP A 272 -7.79 2.80 -22.66
N GLY A 273 -6.59 3.39 -22.80
CA GLY A 273 -6.41 4.68 -23.45
C GLY A 273 -5.09 4.78 -24.20
N GLU A 274 -4.96 5.85 -24.98
CA GLU A 274 -3.72 6.22 -25.64
C GLU A 274 -3.29 7.64 -25.24
N TRP A 275 -2.07 7.75 -24.74
CA TRP A 275 -1.44 9.01 -24.39
C TRP A 275 -0.72 9.58 -25.61
N LEU A 276 -1.15 10.75 -26.09
CA LEU A 276 -0.71 11.36 -27.34
C LEU A 276 0.42 12.40 -27.16
N ALA A 277 0.75 12.76 -25.93
CA ALA A 277 1.73 13.83 -25.63
C ALA A 277 3.13 13.26 -25.34
#